data_6957652616e9b039dff9df8b227e32a5
#
_entry.id   6957652616e9b039dff9df8b227e32a5
#
_cell.length_a   1.000
_cell.length_b   1.000
_cell.length_c   1.000
_cell.angle_alpha   90.00
_cell.angle_beta   90.00
_cell.angle_gamma   90.00
#
_symmetry.space_group_name_H-M   'P 1'
#
loop_
_entity.id
_entity.type
_entity.pdbx_description
1 polymer ?
#
loop_
_entity_poly.entity_id
_entity_poly.type
_entity_poly.pdbx_seq_one_letter_code
_entity_poly.pdbx_strand_id
1 'polypeptide(L)'
;MRIVVVVFAALMTLGLVAFGLVVAQKASDPTAAAAGVSSLQNTESAKNDKAPLHLGEAVKAAAPFTSTPVAQNDTTAVAAAFPAHAPAPTPFAACNNPDALGLSRVIEIDTAGGPAFGTEHFKQYDFLRDKEVALTFDDGPWPGNTPMVLKALQDNCTKATFFEIGEHATWRPELAKQLAAAGMTIGSHTWSHKDLAKNPYAKDIEQAKQEIEMGVSAVYMAVGGPTAPFFRFPDLQQPRDLMPYLGTRNIAIFSTDIDTFDFKLRRPEDVVKSAMTKLAKNGKGILLMHDFQHATGEAMPELLRQLKAGGYKIVHMVPKEPITTLAKYDEMVRARDKYSTSNNARSESSVVKTISE
;
A
#
# COMPACT_ATOMS: atom_id res chain seq x y z
N MET A 1 -67.83 -7.31 21.61
CA MET A 1 -68.13 -8.22 22.73
C MET A 1 -66.82 -8.81 23.25
N ARG A 2 -66.52 -8.39 24.47
CA ARG A 2 -65.52 -8.89 25.44
C ARG A 2 -64.04 -9.00 25.03
N ILE A 3 -63.36 -8.02 25.54
CA ILE A 3 -61.92 -7.85 25.85
C ILE A 3 -61.53 -8.89 26.93
N VAL A 4 -60.40 -9.57 26.75
CA VAL A 4 -59.68 -10.20 27.85
C VAL A 4 -58.26 -9.65 27.84
N VAL A 5 -58.02 -8.79 28.86
CA VAL A 5 -56.70 -8.32 29.25
C VAL A 5 -56.13 -9.34 30.24
N VAL A 6 -54.97 -9.88 29.99
CA VAL A 6 -54.23 -10.66 30.98
C VAL A 6 -52.97 -9.88 31.31
N VAL A 7 -52.96 -9.34 32.50
CA VAL A 7 -51.82 -8.74 33.17
C VAL A 7 -51.06 -9.86 33.89
N PHE A 8 -49.80 -10.02 33.60
CA PHE A 8 -48.87 -10.79 34.42
C PHE A 8 -47.84 -9.82 35.05
N ALA A 9 -48.03 -9.64 36.33
CA ALA A 9 -47.03 -9.10 37.23
C ALA A 9 -46.13 -10.26 37.68
N ALA A 10 -44.84 -10.13 37.53
CA ALA A 10 -43.85 -11.02 38.11
C ALA A 10 -42.75 -10.25 38.81
N LEU A 11 -42.63 -10.60 40.03
CA LEU A 11 -41.81 -10.09 41.12
C LEU A 11 -40.29 -10.04 40.80
N MET A 12 -39.70 -8.99 41.33
CA MET A 12 -38.24 -8.86 41.58
C MET A 12 -37.78 -9.89 42.62
N THR A 13 -36.66 -10.49 42.36
CA THR A 13 -35.76 -10.99 43.41
C THR A 13 -34.34 -10.44 43.17
N LEU A 14 -33.91 -9.56 44.05
CA LEU A 14 -32.53 -9.12 44.20
C LEU A 14 -31.69 -10.31 44.66
N GLY A 15 -30.58 -10.54 43.92
CA GLY A 15 -29.49 -11.39 44.36
C GLY A 15 -28.20 -10.57 44.32
N LEU A 16 -27.81 -9.98 45.46
CA LEU A 16 -26.50 -9.42 45.70
C LEU A 16 -25.48 -10.56 45.83
N VAL A 17 -24.50 -10.62 44.95
CA VAL A 17 -23.25 -11.37 45.17
C VAL A 17 -22.12 -10.36 45.19
N ALA A 18 -21.64 -10.09 46.40
CA ALA A 18 -20.42 -9.35 46.63
C ALA A 18 -19.22 -10.24 46.31
N PHE A 19 -18.40 -9.83 45.35
CA PHE A 19 -17.07 -10.40 45.18
C PHE A 19 -16.05 -9.39 45.71
N GLY A 20 -15.37 -9.84 46.74
CA GLY A 20 -14.37 -9.05 47.43
C GLY A 20 -13.11 -8.80 46.61
N LEU A 21 -12.68 -7.57 46.62
CA LEU A 21 -11.42 -7.10 46.10
C LEU A 21 -10.32 -7.44 47.12
N VAL A 22 -9.43 -8.34 46.79
CA VAL A 22 -8.18 -8.52 47.57
C VAL A 22 -7.09 -7.70 46.86
N VAL A 23 -6.81 -6.55 47.45
CA VAL A 23 -5.62 -5.75 47.12
C VAL A 23 -4.49 -6.21 48.00
N ALA A 24 -3.49 -6.85 47.43
CA ALA A 24 -2.23 -7.09 48.09
C ALA A 24 -1.27 -5.93 47.84
N GLN A 25 -1.20 -5.02 48.78
CA GLN A 25 -0.10 -4.07 48.92
C GLN A 25 1.12 -4.81 49.43
N LYS A 26 2.23 -4.72 48.68
CA LYS A 26 3.54 -5.08 49.18
C LYS A 26 4.35 -3.83 49.44
N ALA A 27 4.50 -3.54 50.69
CA ALA A 27 5.25 -2.42 51.25
C ALA A 27 6.75 -2.54 50.92
N SER A 28 7.30 -1.40 50.57
CA SER A 28 8.71 -1.07 50.57
C SER A 28 9.24 -0.89 52.01
N ASP A 29 10.39 -1.41 52.31
CA ASP A 29 11.27 -0.80 53.32
C ASP A 29 12.76 -1.10 53.02
N PRO A 30 13.63 -0.12 53.25
CA PRO A 30 15.02 -0.11 52.88
C PRO A 30 15.91 -0.33 54.11
N THR A 31 17.00 -1.05 53.96
CA THR A 31 18.25 -0.79 54.77
C THR A 31 19.44 -1.59 54.23
N ALA A 32 20.51 -0.85 53.94
CA ALA A 32 21.89 -0.94 54.43
C ALA A 32 22.69 -2.18 54.03
N ALA A 33 23.87 -2.15 53.54
CA ALA A 33 25.10 -1.39 53.79
C ALA A 33 26.13 -1.88 52.74
N ALA A 34 26.81 -1.02 52.11
CA ALA A 34 28.21 -0.61 52.25
C ALA A 34 29.24 -1.78 52.17
N ALA A 35 30.09 -1.69 51.16
CA ALA A 35 31.55 -1.68 51.22
C ALA A 35 32.19 -2.31 49.99
N GLY A 36 33.15 -1.62 49.44
CA GLY A 36 34.10 -2.18 48.46
C GLY A 36 34.61 -1.14 47.47
N VAL A 37 35.33 -0.16 47.97
CA VAL A 37 36.17 0.78 47.24
C VAL A 37 37.34 0.01 46.60
N SER A 38 37.62 0.23 45.32
CA SER A 38 39.00 0.41 44.89
C SER A 38 39.08 1.16 43.59
N SER A 39 39.58 2.32 43.74
CA SER A 39 40.11 3.27 42.78
C SER A 39 41.26 2.67 41.95
N LEU A 40 41.37 3.09 40.70
CA LEU A 40 42.64 3.56 40.16
C LEU A 40 42.36 4.56 39.06
N GLN A 41 42.77 5.74 39.40
CA GLN A 41 42.94 6.92 38.57
C GLN A 41 44.24 6.80 37.72
N ASN A 42 44.24 7.67 36.79
CA ASN A 42 45.40 8.34 36.15
C ASN A 42 45.81 7.77 34.78
N THR A 43 46.15 8.56 33.81
CA THR A 43 46.52 9.99 33.69
C THR A 43 46.58 10.36 32.23
N GLU A 44 46.18 11.60 31.95
CA GLU A 44 46.87 12.68 31.25
C GLU A 44 47.21 12.51 29.76
N SER A 45 46.58 13.28 28.94
CA SER A 45 46.99 14.62 28.41
C SER A 45 48.34 14.69 27.68
N ALA A 46 48.31 14.90 26.38
CA ALA A 46 49.25 15.72 25.63
C ALA A 46 48.59 16.17 24.35
N LYS A 47 48.32 17.30 24.31
CA LYS A 47 48.54 18.57 23.60
C LYS A 47 49.39 18.53 22.32
N ASN A 48 48.77 19.14 21.30
CA ASN A 48 49.35 20.04 20.31
C ASN A 48 50.55 19.56 19.45
N ASP A 49 50.37 19.66 18.13
CA ASP A 49 50.97 20.81 17.44
C ASP A 49 50.49 20.95 15.98
N LYS A 50 50.28 22.19 15.63
CA LYS A 50 50.01 22.70 14.29
C LYS A 50 51.29 22.67 13.46
N ALA A 51 51.19 22.43 12.16
CA ALA A 51 51.70 23.32 11.13
C ALA A 51 51.39 22.79 9.71
N PRO A 52 51.27 23.68 8.73
CA PRO A 52 50.76 23.38 7.41
C PRO A 52 51.90 23.09 6.42
N LEU A 53 51.65 22.28 5.43
CA LEU A 53 52.55 22.11 4.31
C LEU A 53 51.86 22.29 2.97
N HIS A 54 52.28 23.33 2.36
CA HIS A 54 52.43 23.77 1.00
C HIS A 54 51.86 22.94 -0.16
N LEU A 55 51.17 23.68 -1.03
CA LEU A 55 50.97 23.44 -2.47
C LEU A 55 52.30 23.13 -3.16
N GLY A 56 52.29 22.17 -4.04
CA GLY A 56 53.33 21.90 -5.02
C GLY A 56 52.75 21.17 -6.22
N GLU A 57 52.69 21.88 -7.33
CA GLU A 57 52.29 21.46 -8.67
C GLU A 57 53.04 20.21 -9.14
N ALA A 58 52.31 19.36 -9.89
CA ALA A 58 52.87 18.73 -11.09
C ALA A 58 51.74 18.21 -11.99
N VAL A 59 51.38 19.03 -12.95
CA VAL A 59 50.64 18.60 -14.14
C VAL A 59 51.56 17.71 -14.98
N LYS A 60 51.18 16.46 -15.20
CA LYS A 60 51.77 15.63 -16.23
C LYS A 60 50.66 15.12 -17.16
N ALA A 61 50.68 15.71 -18.35
CA ALA A 61 49.84 15.33 -19.47
C ALA A 61 50.03 13.85 -19.83
N ALA A 62 48.95 13.11 -19.92
CA ALA A 62 48.87 11.78 -20.53
C ALA A 62 48.19 11.89 -21.90
N ALA A 63 48.84 11.30 -22.89
CA ALA A 63 48.49 11.29 -24.31
C ALA A 63 47.14 10.64 -24.61
N PRO A 64 46.54 10.93 -25.79
CA PRO A 64 45.21 10.43 -26.15
C PRO A 64 45.26 8.97 -26.54
N PHE A 65 44.35 8.19 -25.95
CA PHE A 65 44.10 6.82 -26.39
C PHE A 65 43.28 6.82 -27.68
N THR A 66 43.89 6.25 -28.74
CA THR A 66 43.21 5.94 -29.98
C THR A 66 42.21 4.82 -29.77
N SER A 67 40.96 5.10 -30.01
CA SER A 67 39.88 4.11 -30.02
C SER A 67 39.88 3.35 -31.34
N THR A 68 40.13 2.05 -31.29
CA THR A 68 39.85 1.12 -32.35
C THR A 68 38.35 0.81 -32.40
N PRO A 69 37.68 0.79 -33.56
CA PRO A 69 36.27 0.47 -33.62
C PRO A 69 36.07 -1.04 -33.44
N VAL A 70 35.33 -1.40 -32.42
CA VAL A 70 34.76 -2.75 -32.23
C VAL A 70 33.54 -2.89 -33.14
N ALA A 71 33.53 -3.93 -33.95
CA ALA A 71 32.44 -4.26 -34.86
C ALA A 71 31.09 -4.34 -34.12
N GLN A 72 30.13 -3.59 -34.63
CA GLN A 72 28.72 -3.67 -34.23
C GLN A 72 28.15 -4.98 -34.80
N ASN A 73 27.80 -5.91 -33.93
CA ASN A 73 26.89 -6.99 -34.27
C ASN A 73 25.47 -6.44 -34.26
N ASP A 74 24.87 -6.38 -35.44
CA ASP A 74 23.45 -6.11 -35.65
C ASP A 74 22.60 -7.17 -34.94
N THR A 75 22.13 -6.89 -33.77
CA THR A 75 20.95 -7.54 -33.19
C THR A 75 19.77 -6.59 -33.37
N THR A 76 19.03 -6.79 -34.43
CA THR A 76 17.70 -6.20 -34.62
C THR A 76 16.79 -6.63 -33.48
N ALA A 77 16.77 -5.84 -32.42
CA ALA A 77 15.71 -5.90 -31.42
C ALA A 77 14.46 -5.33 -32.09
N VAL A 78 13.50 -6.17 -32.36
CA VAL A 78 12.14 -5.74 -32.73
C VAL A 78 11.52 -5.11 -31.49
N ALA A 79 11.74 -3.80 -31.36
CA ALA A 79 11.00 -2.99 -30.41
C ALA A 79 9.55 -2.96 -30.90
N ALA A 80 8.66 -3.70 -30.26
CA ALA A 80 7.23 -3.49 -30.38
C ALA A 80 6.95 -2.05 -29.91
N ALA A 81 6.72 -1.17 -30.87
CA ALA A 81 6.35 0.22 -30.60
C ALA A 81 4.95 0.24 -29.96
N PHE A 82 4.92 0.31 -28.65
CA PHE A 82 3.72 0.75 -27.94
C PHE A 82 3.60 2.27 -28.12
N PRO A 83 2.39 2.80 -28.34
CA PRO A 83 2.23 4.24 -28.51
C PRO A 83 2.70 4.95 -27.23
N ALA A 84 3.77 5.70 -27.36
CA ALA A 84 4.18 6.65 -26.36
C ALA A 84 3.12 7.75 -26.31
N HIS A 85 2.36 7.75 -25.27
CA HIS A 85 1.60 8.79 -24.58
C HIS A 85 0.40 8.12 -23.92
N ALA A 86 0.43 8.01 -22.60
CA ALA A 86 -0.83 7.90 -21.86
C ALA A 86 -1.70 9.08 -22.30
N PRO A 87 -3.00 8.88 -22.64
CA PRO A 87 -3.85 9.99 -22.95
C PRO A 87 -3.81 10.97 -21.78
N ALA A 88 -3.60 12.27 -22.08
CA ALA A 88 -3.71 13.31 -21.08
C ALA A 88 -4.98 13.08 -20.25
N PRO A 89 -4.95 13.29 -18.92
CA PRO A 89 -6.11 13.07 -18.08
C PRO A 89 -7.29 13.83 -18.72
N THR A 90 -8.26 13.07 -19.20
CA THR A 90 -9.50 13.64 -19.75
C THR A 90 -10.08 14.57 -18.72
N PRO A 91 -10.45 15.82 -19.09
CA PRO A 91 -11.15 16.70 -18.17
C PRO A 91 -12.32 15.92 -17.60
N PHE A 92 -12.50 15.98 -16.27
CA PHE A 92 -13.48 15.23 -15.51
C PHE A 92 -14.75 15.02 -16.34
N ALA A 93 -15.07 13.76 -16.68
CA ALA A 93 -16.35 13.46 -17.30
C ALA A 93 -17.42 14.11 -16.43
N ALA A 94 -18.31 14.90 -17.07
CA ALA A 94 -19.32 15.65 -16.34
C ALA A 94 -20.04 14.70 -15.38
N CYS A 95 -19.96 14.97 -14.11
CA CYS A 95 -20.62 14.17 -13.09
C CYS A 95 -22.13 14.43 -13.21
N ASN A 96 -22.89 13.44 -13.61
CA ASN A 96 -24.34 13.56 -13.75
C ASN A 96 -25.07 13.48 -12.39
N ASN A 97 -24.35 13.22 -11.29
CA ASN A 97 -24.93 13.18 -9.96
C ASN A 97 -24.67 14.52 -9.23
N PRO A 98 -25.68 15.38 -9.05
CA PRO A 98 -25.52 16.67 -8.37
C PRO A 98 -25.17 16.51 -6.89
N ASP A 99 -25.47 15.34 -6.33
CA ASP A 99 -25.17 15.02 -4.94
C ASP A 99 -23.82 14.32 -4.75
N ALA A 100 -23.07 14.08 -5.80
CA ALA A 100 -21.76 13.46 -5.72
C ALA A 100 -20.80 14.24 -4.82
N LEU A 101 -19.91 13.51 -4.18
CA LEU A 101 -18.76 14.12 -3.46
C LEU A 101 -17.80 14.78 -4.46
N GLY A 102 -17.62 14.15 -5.62
CA GLY A 102 -16.76 14.65 -6.67
C GLY A 102 -15.26 14.49 -6.37
N LEU A 103 -14.47 15.07 -7.27
CA LEU A 103 -13.02 15.14 -7.14
C LEU A 103 -12.59 16.61 -7.05
N SER A 104 -11.84 16.96 -6.01
CA SER A 104 -11.45 18.35 -5.74
C SER A 104 -10.22 18.77 -6.54
N ARG A 105 -9.22 17.92 -6.60
CA ARG A 105 -8.02 18.12 -7.42
C ARG A 105 -7.29 16.81 -7.70
N VAL A 106 -6.48 16.84 -8.74
CA VAL A 106 -5.52 15.78 -9.08
C VAL A 106 -4.13 16.26 -8.69
N ILE A 107 -3.34 15.39 -8.09
CA ILE A 107 -1.95 15.66 -7.74
C ILE A 107 -1.08 14.71 -8.55
N GLU A 108 -0.18 15.29 -9.33
CA GLU A 108 0.87 14.53 -10.01
C GLU A 108 2.03 14.28 -9.05
N ILE A 109 2.46 13.03 -8.95
CA ILE A 109 3.58 12.59 -8.12
C ILE A 109 4.77 12.29 -9.03
N ASP A 110 5.86 13.04 -8.86
CA ASP A 110 7.15 12.71 -9.44
C ASP A 110 7.80 11.63 -8.57
N THR A 111 7.95 10.44 -9.11
CA THR A 111 8.46 9.28 -8.39
C THR A 111 9.97 9.10 -8.50
N ALA A 112 10.67 10.04 -9.15
CA ALA A 112 12.12 10.00 -9.30
C ALA A 112 12.82 9.87 -7.93
N GLY A 113 13.71 8.89 -7.82
CA GLY A 113 14.44 8.61 -6.58
C GLY A 113 13.64 7.95 -5.47
N GLY A 114 12.38 7.55 -5.71
CA GLY A 114 11.56 6.81 -4.76
C GLY A 114 11.13 7.61 -3.53
N PRO A 115 10.43 8.76 -3.70
CA PRO A 115 9.93 9.51 -2.56
C PRO A 115 8.95 8.67 -1.73
N ALA A 116 8.84 8.98 -0.43
CA ALA A 116 8.01 8.24 0.49
C ALA A 116 6.96 9.15 1.15
N PHE A 117 5.72 8.69 1.21
CA PHE A 117 4.54 9.43 1.64
C PHE A 117 3.78 8.71 2.76
N GLY A 118 2.99 9.48 3.51
CA GLY A 118 2.16 8.99 4.62
C GLY A 118 2.83 9.20 5.97
N THR A 119 2.21 10.06 6.78
CA THR A 119 2.79 10.64 7.99
C THR A 119 2.94 9.64 9.15
N GLU A 120 2.34 8.46 9.05
CA GLU A 120 2.58 7.38 10.00
C GLU A 120 4.06 6.98 10.02
N HIS A 121 4.72 6.94 8.85
CA HIS A 121 6.13 6.57 8.72
C HIS A 121 7.01 7.67 8.10
N PHE A 122 6.47 8.52 7.22
CA PHE A 122 7.21 9.46 6.41
C PHE A 122 6.65 10.88 6.53
N LYS A 123 7.37 11.77 7.21
CA LYS A 123 6.90 13.14 7.49
C LYS A 123 7.36 14.18 6.47
N GLN A 124 8.18 13.78 5.49
CA GLN A 124 8.84 14.72 4.59
C GLN A 124 7.87 15.39 3.60
N TYR A 125 6.89 14.64 3.09
CA TYR A 125 5.99 15.11 2.04
C TYR A 125 4.54 15.06 2.51
N ASP A 126 4.12 16.13 3.18
CA ASP A 126 2.71 16.35 3.54
C ASP A 126 2.08 17.28 2.49
N PHE A 127 1.48 16.69 1.46
CA PHE A 127 0.94 17.42 0.31
C PHE A 127 -0.57 17.71 0.40
N LEU A 128 -1.26 17.14 1.38
CA LEU A 128 -2.68 17.33 1.58
C LEU A 128 -2.95 18.61 2.38
N ARG A 129 -3.99 19.33 1.98
CA ARG A 129 -4.50 20.51 2.69
C ARG A 129 -5.56 20.09 3.72
N ASP A 130 -5.92 20.99 4.61
CA ASP A 130 -7.00 20.74 5.56
C ASP A 130 -8.27 20.26 4.86
N LYS A 131 -8.92 19.24 5.43
CA LYS A 131 -10.09 18.57 4.87
C LYS A 131 -9.85 17.84 3.54
N GLU A 132 -8.61 17.68 3.09
CA GLU A 132 -8.32 16.83 1.93
C GLU A 132 -8.07 15.39 2.34
N VAL A 133 -8.61 14.46 1.54
CA VAL A 133 -8.49 13.01 1.73
C VAL A 133 -8.08 12.37 0.43
N ALA A 134 -7.02 11.55 0.47
CA ALA A 134 -6.69 10.62 -0.60
C ALA A 134 -7.18 9.22 -0.19
N LEU A 135 -8.14 8.67 -0.95
CA LEU A 135 -8.65 7.33 -0.70
C LEU A 135 -7.68 6.30 -1.26
N THR A 136 -7.29 5.33 -0.45
CA THR A 136 -6.43 4.23 -0.88
C THR A 136 -6.99 2.89 -0.42
N PHE A 137 -6.86 1.86 -1.27
CA PHE A 137 -7.33 0.51 -1.04
C PHE A 137 -6.21 -0.49 -1.29
N ASP A 138 -6.05 -1.46 -0.40
CA ASP A 138 -5.06 -2.51 -0.47
C ASP A 138 -5.72 -3.88 -0.67
N ASP A 139 -4.91 -4.87 -1.07
CA ASP A 139 -5.20 -6.31 -1.13
C ASP A 139 -6.14 -6.76 -2.26
N GLY A 140 -6.68 -5.85 -3.07
CA GLY A 140 -7.46 -6.23 -4.23
C GLY A 140 -6.63 -6.84 -5.38
N PRO A 141 -7.30 -7.11 -6.53
CA PRO A 141 -8.75 -7.04 -6.72
C PRO A 141 -9.47 -8.29 -6.18
N TRP A 142 -10.66 -8.13 -5.63
CA TRP A 142 -11.43 -9.23 -5.05
C TRP A 142 -12.86 -9.31 -5.61
N PRO A 143 -13.32 -10.52 -6.06
CA PRO A 143 -14.64 -10.68 -6.62
C PRO A 143 -15.76 -10.25 -5.66
N GLY A 144 -16.73 -9.51 -6.19
CA GLY A 144 -17.86 -9.00 -5.41
C GLY A 144 -17.54 -7.72 -4.64
N ASN A 145 -16.41 -7.65 -3.94
CA ASN A 145 -16.10 -6.53 -3.04
C ASN A 145 -15.46 -5.34 -3.80
N THR A 146 -14.40 -5.58 -4.58
CA THR A 146 -13.80 -4.52 -5.44
C THR A 146 -14.83 -3.84 -6.34
N PRO A 147 -15.75 -4.56 -7.03
CA PRO A 147 -16.83 -3.93 -7.78
C PRO A 147 -17.77 -3.04 -6.95
N MET A 148 -18.05 -3.39 -5.69
CA MET A 148 -18.87 -2.53 -4.82
C MET A 148 -18.15 -1.22 -4.51
N VAL A 149 -16.87 -1.28 -4.17
CA VAL A 149 -16.03 -0.09 -3.96
C VAL A 149 -15.98 0.77 -5.21
N LEU A 150 -15.68 0.16 -6.37
CA LEU A 150 -15.60 0.85 -7.64
C LEU A 150 -16.92 1.55 -7.99
N LYS A 151 -18.05 0.84 -7.84
CA LYS A 151 -19.36 1.43 -8.09
C LYS A 151 -19.63 2.64 -7.21
N ALA A 152 -19.36 2.56 -5.92
CA ALA A 152 -19.56 3.67 -5.00
C ALA A 152 -18.71 4.90 -5.37
N LEU A 153 -17.45 4.69 -5.78
CA LEU A 153 -16.57 5.76 -6.29
C LEU A 153 -17.12 6.39 -7.57
N GLN A 154 -17.57 5.56 -8.53
CA GLN A 154 -18.17 6.04 -9.78
C GLN A 154 -19.46 6.81 -9.54
N ASP A 155 -20.37 6.30 -8.70
CA ASP A 155 -21.64 6.97 -8.36
C ASP A 155 -21.39 8.34 -7.69
N ASN A 156 -20.26 8.51 -7.03
CA ASN A 156 -19.83 9.74 -6.39
C ASN A 156 -18.85 10.56 -7.25
N CYS A 157 -18.61 10.18 -8.50
CA CYS A 157 -17.71 10.85 -9.44
C CYS A 157 -16.32 11.15 -8.83
N THR A 158 -15.83 10.23 -8.03
CA THR A 158 -14.54 10.37 -7.35
C THR A 158 -13.57 9.26 -7.74
N LYS A 159 -12.32 9.41 -7.34
CA LYS A 159 -11.22 8.51 -7.68
C LYS A 159 -10.45 8.09 -6.44
N ALA A 160 -9.75 6.97 -6.56
CA ALA A 160 -8.90 6.42 -5.52
C ALA A 160 -7.62 5.80 -6.11
N THR A 161 -6.69 5.45 -5.24
CA THR A 161 -5.51 4.65 -5.57
C THR A 161 -5.69 3.24 -5.00
N PHE A 162 -5.39 2.23 -5.80
CA PHE A 162 -5.46 0.82 -5.42
C PHE A 162 -4.04 0.24 -5.43
N PHE A 163 -3.65 -0.42 -4.36
CA PHE A 163 -2.40 -1.16 -4.25
C PHE A 163 -2.73 -2.66 -4.34
N GLU A 164 -2.61 -3.18 -5.55
CA GLU A 164 -3.06 -4.53 -5.89
C GLU A 164 -2.00 -5.58 -5.56
N ILE A 165 -2.43 -6.73 -5.01
CA ILE A 165 -1.60 -7.92 -4.88
C ILE A 165 -1.44 -8.58 -6.25
N GLY A 166 -0.21 -8.89 -6.65
CA GLY A 166 0.07 -9.47 -7.96
C GLY A 166 -0.68 -10.78 -8.23
N GLU A 167 -0.70 -11.71 -7.26
CA GLU A 167 -1.48 -12.95 -7.38
C GLU A 167 -2.96 -12.68 -7.61
N HIS A 168 -3.57 -11.78 -6.85
CA HIS A 168 -4.99 -11.44 -6.99
C HIS A 168 -5.28 -10.79 -8.34
N ALA A 169 -4.39 -9.92 -8.81
CA ALA A 169 -4.50 -9.31 -10.13
C ALA A 169 -4.43 -10.35 -11.26
N THR A 170 -3.57 -11.37 -11.14
CA THR A 170 -3.51 -12.45 -12.14
C THR A 170 -4.75 -13.36 -12.09
N TRP A 171 -5.35 -13.55 -10.93
CA TRP A 171 -6.60 -14.35 -10.80
C TRP A 171 -7.83 -13.62 -11.34
N ARG A 172 -7.81 -12.28 -11.33
CA ARG A 172 -8.96 -11.44 -11.70
C ARG A 172 -8.55 -10.25 -12.56
N PRO A 173 -7.87 -10.49 -13.69
CA PRO A 173 -7.39 -9.40 -14.53
C PRO A 173 -8.52 -8.51 -15.08
N GLU A 174 -9.73 -9.05 -15.19
CA GLU A 174 -10.90 -8.28 -15.59
C GLU A 174 -11.27 -7.17 -14.59
N LEU A 175 -11.05 -7.39 -13.29
CA LEU A 175 -11.31 -6.39 -12.26
C LEU A 175 -10.23 -5.30 -12.26
N ALA A 176 -8.95 -5.67 -12.38
CA ALA A 176 -7.86 -4.71 -12.52
C ALA A 176 -8.06 -3.80 -13.75
N LYS A 177 -8.52 -4.38 -14.89
CA LYS A 177 -8.88 -3.61 -16.10
C LYS A 177 -10.06 -2.67 -15.86
N GLN A 178 -11.08 -3.11 -15.11
CA GLN A 178 -12.23 -2.25 -14.80
C GLN A 178 -11.83 -1.05 -13.94
N LEU A 179 -10.96 -1.25 -12.93
CA LEU A 179 -10.41 -0.15 -12.13
C LEU A 179 -9.64 0.85 -13.00
N ALA A 180 -8.74 0.35 -13.87
CA ALA A 180 -7.96 1.19 -14.77
C ALA A 180 -8.86 1.95 -15.77
N ALA A 181 -9.83 1.26 -16.40
CA ALA A 181 -10.78 1.86 -17.33
C ALA A 181 -11.66 2.93 -16.67
N ALA A 182 -11.93 2.79 -15.37
CA ALA A 182 -12.62 3.79 -14.58
C ALA A 182 -11.71 4.96 -14.16
N GLY A 183 -10.43 4.96 -14.55
CA GLY A 183 -9.46 6.01 -14.26
C GLY A 183 -8.99 6.03 -12.80
N MET A 184 -9.01 4.90 -12.12
CA MET A 184 -8.36 4.75 -10.83
C MET A 184 -6.84 4.65 -11.01
N THR A 185 -6.08 5.11 -10.04
CA THR A 185 -4.63 4.88 -10.02
C THR A 185 -4.34 3.51 -9.44
N ILE A 186 -3.51 2.72 -10.13
CA ILE A 186 -3.19 1.35 -9.70
C ILE A 186 -1.69 1.25 -9.48
N GLY A 187 -1.31 0.93 -8.25
CA GLY A 187 0.02 0.58 -7.79
C GLY A 187 0.13 -0.89 -7.41
N SER A 188 1.23 -1.27 -6.78
CA SER A 188 1.54 -2.66 -6.42
C SER A 188 1.67 -2.84 -4.91
N HIS A 189 1.28 -4.04 -4.43
CA HIS A 189 1.32 -4.48 -3.04
C HIS A 189 2.05 -5.81 -2.86
N THR A 190 3.18 -5.99 -3.55
CA THR A 190 3.95 -7.22 -3.72
C THR A 190 3.24 -8.29 -4.58
N TRP A 191 3.94 -9.41 -4.81
CA TRP A 191 3.36 -10.54 -5.53
C TRP A 191 2.32 -11.29 -4.68
N SER A 192 2.66 -11.63 -3.42
CA SER A 192 1.86 -12.55 -2.60
C SER A 192 1.61 -12.05 -1.17
N HIS A 193 1.63 -10.74 -0.96
CA HIS A 193 1.39 -10.08 0.33
C HIS A 193 2.28 -10.62 1.48
N LYS A 194 3.58 -10.78 1.22
CA LYS A 194 4.52 -11.22 2.26
C LYS A 194 5.08 -10.02 3.03
N ASP A 195 5.19 -10.17 4.35
CA ASP A 195 5.91 -9.23 5.19
C ASP A 195 7.41 -9.32 4.89
N LEU A 196 7.91 -8.33 4.13
CA LEU A 196 9.30 -8.31 3.67
C LEU A 196 10.29 -7.95 4.79
N ALA A 197 9.81 -7.51 5.95
CA ALA A 197 10.63 -7.29 7.14
C ALA A 197 10.90 -8.59 7.93
N LYS A 198 10.26 -9.71 7.57
CA LYS A 198 10.42 -11.01 8.20
C LYS A 198 11.23 -11.99 7.36
N ASN A 199 11.74 -13.04 8.00
CA ASN A 199 12.40 -14.14 7.29
C ASN A 199 11.38 -14.91 6.41
N PRO A 200 11.80 -15.41 5.23
CA PRO A 200 13.18 -15.37 4.73
C PRO A 200 13.61 -14.02 4.12
N TYR A 201 12.69 -13.13 3.79
CA TYR A 201 12.92 -11.89 3.01
C TYR A 201 13.90 -10.92 3.71
N ALA A 202 13.82 -10.81 5.04
CA ALA A 202 14.74 -9.97 5.81
C ALA A 202 16.22 -10.44 5.74
N LYS A 203 16.46 -11.70 5.35
CA LYS A 203 17.80 -12.26 5.17
C LYS A 203 18.20 -12.41 3.70
N ASP A 204 17.25 -12.41 2.80
CA ASP A 204 17.46 -12.56 1.37
C ASP A 204 16.78 -11.40 0.64
N ILE A 205 17.54 -10.34 0.45
CA ILE A 205 17.05 -9.12 -0.21
C ILE A 205 16.64 -9.38 -1.66
N GLU A 206 17.22 -10.38 -2.33
CA GLU A 206 16.87 -10.70 -3.72
C GLU A 206 15.48 -11.38 -3.79
N GLN A 207 15.14 -12.22 -2.81
CA GLN A 207 13.76 -12.72 -2.70
C GLN A 207 12.77 -11.59 -2.40
N ALA A 208 13.13 -10.64 -1.55
CA ALA A 208 12.28 -9.48 -1.27
C ALA A 208 12.07 -8.61 -2.53
N LYS A 209 13.13 -8.34 -3.30
CA LYS A 209 13.04 -7.65 -4.59
C LYS A 209 12.18 -8.42 -5.59
N GLN A 210 12.28 -9.76 -5.60
CA GLN A 210 11.45 -10.59 -6.45
C GLN A 210 9.96 -10.45 -6.12
N GLU A 211 9.58 -10.43 -4.85
CA GLU A 211 8.19 -10.18 -4.41
C GLU A 211 7.68 -8.82 -4.91
N ILE A 212 8.51 -7.78 -4.82
CA ILE A 212 8.16 -6.44 -5.30
C ILE A 212 7.96 -6.45 -6.81
N GLU A 213 8.96 -6.89 -7.56
CA GLU A 213 8.97 -6.77 -9.03
C GLU A 213 7.97 -7.72 -9.71
N MET A 214 7.78 -8.92 -9.15
CA MET A 214 6.71 -9.81 -9.64
C MET A 214 5.33 -9.21 -9.40
N GLY A 215 5.11 -8.53 -8.26
CA GLY A 215 3.88 -7.80 -8.01
C GLY A 215 3.66 -6.71 -9.05
N VAL A 216 4.68 -5.88 -9.31
CA VAL A 216 4.65 -4.83 -10.34
C VAL A 216 4.32 -5.41 -11.72
N SER A 217 5.05 -6.46 -12.15
CA SER A 217 4.84 -7.10 -13.46
C SER A 217 3.44 -7.71 -13.59
N ALA A 218 2.96 -8.36 -12.54
CA ALA A 218 1.64 -9.00 -12.53
C ALA A 218 0.51 -7.98 -12.66
N VAL A 219 0.56 -6.92 -11.87
CA VAL A 219 -0.44 -5.84 -11.92
C VAL A 219 -0.42 -5.14 -13.27
N TYR A 220 0.76 -4.84 -13.82
CA TYR A 220 0.91 -4.27 -15.16
C TYR A 220 0.26 -5.16 -16.24
N MET A 221 0.52 -6.46 -16.21
CA MET A 221 -0.05 -7.42 -17.17
C MET A 221 -1.57 -7.56 -16.98
N ALA A 222 -2.05 -7.63 -15.75
CA ALA A 222 -3.46 -7.75 -15.45
C ALA A 222 -4.26 -6.53 -15.93
N VAL A 223 -3.73 -5.33 -15.74
CA VAL A 223 -4.31 -4.08 -16.25
C VAL A 223 -4.27 -4.06 -17.78
N GLY A 224 -3.23 -4.64 -18.37
CA GLY A 224 -3.02 -4.62 -19.83
C GLY A 224 -2.48 -3.29 -20.33
N GLY A 225 -1.81 -2.53 -19.49
CA GLY A 225 -1.26 -1.22 -19.82
C GLY A 225 -0.50 -0.58 -18.66
N PRO A 226 -0.10 0.69 -18.84
CA PRO A 226 0.70 1.39 -17.86
C PRO A 226 0.01 1.50 -16.48
N THR A 227 0.78 1.25 -15.42
CA THR A 227 0.39 1.40 -14.02
C THR A 227 1.28 2.43 -13.32
N ALA A 228 0.89 2.87 -12.14
CA ALA A 228 1.65 3.82 -11.38
C ALA A 228 2.88 3.17 -10.72
N PRO A 229 4.05 3.83 -10.71
CA PRO A 229 5.19 3.43 -9.91
C PRO A 229 4.95 3.73 -8.43
N PHE A 230 3.81 3.32 -7.91
CA PHE A 230 3.39 3.45 -6.52
C PHE A 230 3.41 2.07 -5.86
N PHE A 231 3.99 2.02 -4.69
CA PHE A 231 4.15 0.79 -3.94
C PHE A 231 3.79 0.99 -2.48
N ARG A 232 3.09 0.03 -1.90
CA ARG A 232 2.86 -0.05 -0.46
C ARG A 232 3.38 -1.38 0.05
N PHE A 233 4.14 -1.33 1.15
CA PHE A 233 4.60 -2.54 1.81
C PHE A 233 3.46 -3.23 2.57
N PRO A 234 3.32 -4.56 2.49
CA PRO A 234 2.40 -5.33 3.32
C PRO A 234 2.57 -5.02 4.81
N ASP A 235 1.45 -5.02 5.54
CA ASP A 235 1.39 -4.73 6.97
C ASP A 235 2.03 -3.37 7.35
N LEU A 236 2.19 -2.45 6.39
CA LEU A 236 2.92 -1.17 6.53
C LEU A 236 4.35 -1.34 7.09
N GLN A 237 4.94 -2.53 6.98
CA GLN A 237 6.32 -2.75 7.38
C GLN A 237 7.27 -2.10 6.37
N GLN A 238 8.24 -1.32 6.87
CA GLN A 238 9.13 -0.50 6.05
C GLN A 238 10.59 -1.00 6.12
N PRO A 239 10.97 -2.09 5.43
CA PRO A 239 12.35 -2.60 5.45
C PRO A 239 13.32 -1.58 4.87
N ARG A 240 14.16 -1.00 5.71
CA ARG A 240 15.08 0.08 5.30
C ARG A 240 16.02 -0.31 4.17
N ASP A 241 16.41 -1.58 4.12
CA ASP A 241 17.35 -2.11 3.12
C ASP A 241 16.74 -2.19 1.71
N LEU A 242 15.41 -2.18 1.59
CA LEU A 242 14.70 -2.16 0.31
C LEU A 242 14.45 -0.74 -0.23
N MET A 243 14.52 0.29 0.63
CA MET A 243 14.25 1.66 0.22
C MET A 243 15.20 2.18 -0.90
N PRO A 244 16.53 1.97 -0.81
CA PRO A 244 17.43 2.38 -1.89
C PRO A 244 17.12 1.68 -3.21
N TYR A 245 16.71 0.41 -3.16
CA TYR A 245 16.32 -0.33 -4.35
C TYR A 245 15.08 0.31 -5.02
N LEU A 246 14.03 0.58 -4.26
CA LEU A 246 12.83 1.26 -4.77
C LEU A 246 13.18 2.63 -5.36
N GLY A 247 14.13 3.35 -4.73
CA GLY A 247 14.67 4.60 -5.26
C GLY A 247 15.31 4.45 -6.63
N THR A 248 16.13 3.41 -6.86
CA THR A 248 16.75 3.14 -8.18
C THR A 248 15.73 2.77 -9.24
N ARG A 249 14.55 2.27 -8.83
CA ARG A 249 13.43 1.91 -9.69
C ARG A 249 12.47 3.08 -9.94
N ASN A 250 12.71 4.24 -9.33
CA ASN A 250 11.79 5.37 -9.33
C ASN A 250 10.37 4.97 -8.86
N ILE A 251 10.30 4.12 -7.84
CA ILE A 251 9.04 3.67 -7.25
C ILE A 251 8.80 4.45 -5.96
N ALA A 252 7.72 5.22 -5.91
CA ALA A 252 7.30 5.94 -4.72
C ALA A 252 6.68 4.99 -3.69
N ILE A 253 7.01 5.18 -2.42
CA ILE A 253 6.55 4.35 -1.31
C ILE A 253 5.40 5.06 -0.60
N PHE A 254 4.29 4.35 -0.42
CA PHE A 254 3.14 4.88 0.30
C PHE A 254 2.93 4.13 1.61
N SER A 255 3.05 4.85 2.71
CA SER A 255 2.43 4.50 3.98
C SER A 255 1.02 5.09 4.01
N THR A 256 0.53 5.42 5.18
CA THR A 256 -0.77 6.06 5.37
C THR A 256 -0.66 7.22 6.36
N ASP A 257 -1.68 8.05 6.43
CA ASP A 257 -1.89 8.99 7.53
C ASP A 257 -2.93 8.44 8.50
N ILE A 258 -3.84 7.64 8.00
CA ILE A 258 -4.96 7.09 8.75
C ILE A 258 -5.23 5.65 8.31
N ASP A 259 -4.86 4.68 9.14
CA ASP A 259 -5.33 3.31 9.01
C ASP A 259 -6.73 3.18 9.62
N THR A 260 -7.72 2.78 8.85
CA THR A 260 -9.09 2.57 9.33
C THR A 260 -9.25 1.32 10.18
N PHE A 261 -8.33 0.35 10.05
CA PHE A 261 -8.43 -0.99 10.61
C PHE A 261 -9.70 -1.74 10.16
N ASP A 262 -10.23 -1.44 8.97
CA ASP A 262 -11.43 -2.03 8.40
C ASP A 262 -11.33 -3.57 8.28
N PHE A 263 -10.12 -4.10 8.06
CA PHE A 263 -9.87 -5.55 8.03
C PHE A 263 -10.21 -6.28 9.35
N LYS A 264 -10.34 -5.55 10.48
CA LYS A 264 -10.80 -6.07 11.78
C LYS A 264 -12.31 -5.91 11.99
N LEU A 265 -12.97 -5.14 11.13
CA LEU A 265 -14.37 -4.76 11.29
C LEU A 265 -15.27 -5.65 10.42
N ARG A 266 -16.47 -5.96 10.92
CA ARG A 266 -17.41 -6.84 10.23
C ARG A 266 -18.68 -6.13 9.78
N ARG A 267 -18.94 -4.95 10.34
CA ARG A 267 -20.14 -4.16 10.06
C ARG A 267 -19.76 -2.88 9.33
N PRO A 268 -20.48 -2.52 8.26
CA PRO A 268 -20.20 -1.32 7.47
C PRO A 268 -20.20 -0.04 8.31
N GLU A 269 -21.13 0.06 9.27
CA GLU A 269 -21.23 1.23 10.15
C GLU A 269 -19.98 1.42 11.05
N ASP A 270 -19.31 0.34 11.45
CA ASP A 270 -18.09 0.41 12.23
C ASP A 270 -16.92 0.89 11.35
N VAL A 271 -16.87 0.51 10.08
CA VAL A 271 -15.90 1.01 9.10
C VAL A 271 -16.06 2.52 8.92
N VAL A 272 -17.29 2.98 8.66
CA VAL A 272 -17.59 4.42 8.53
C VAL A 272 -17.20 5.17 9.80
N LYS A 273 -17.60 4.67 10.97
CA LYS A 273 -17.29 5.28 12.26
C LYS A 273 -15.78 5.38 12.49
N SER A 274 -15.03 4.31 12.19
CA SER A 274 -13.57 4.31 12.34
C SER A 274 -12.92 5.37 11.47
N ALA A 275 -13.25 5.39 10.17
CA ALA A 275 -12.72 6.35 9.22
C ALA A 275 -13.04 7.79 9.63
N MET A 276 -14.30 8.10 9.90
CA MET A 276 -14.74 9.46 10.20
C MET A 276 -14.21 9.96 11.55
N THR A 277 -14.13 9.11 12.57
CA THR A 277 -13.57 9.50 13.89
C THR A 277 -12.10 9.85 13.77
N LYS A 278 -11.32 9.05 13.02
CA LYS A 278 -9.90 9.28 12.82
C LYS A 278 -9.64 10.51 11.94
N LEU A 279 -10.44 10.69 10.89
CA LEU A 279 -10.39 11.89 10.05
C LEU A 279 -10.74 13.16 10.83
N ALA A 280 -11.75 13.11 11.70
CA ALA A 280 -12.10 14.25 12.54
C ALA A 280 -10.95 14.67 13.47
N LYS A 281 -10.19 13.70 13.96
CA LYS A 281 -9.00 13.94 14.80
C LYS A 281 -7.81 14.48 13.98
N ASN A 282 -7.59 13.95 12.78
CA ASN A 282 -6.40 14.26 11.97
C ASN A 282 -6.61 15.47 11.04
N GLY A 283 -7.85 15.77 10.69
CA GLY A 283 -8.23 16.87 9.81
C GLY A 283 -8.13 16.57 8.32
N LYS A 284 -7.20 15.73 7.91
CA LYS A 284 -6.86 15.35 6.53
C LYS A 284 -6.14 14.01 6.52
N GLY A 285 -5.90 13.41 5.35
CA GLY A 285 -4.97 12.27 5.28
C GLY A 285 -5.14 11.35 4.08
N ILE A 286 -4.11 10.55 3.86
CA ILE A 286 -4.14 9.33 3.06
C ILE A 286 -4.85 8.28 3.90
N LEU A 287 -6.02 7.86 3.45
CA LEU A 287 -6.89 6.92 4.17
C LEU A 287 -6.66 5.50 3.63
N LEU A 288 -6.22 4.61 4.50
CA LEU A 288 -6.02 3.18 4.19
C LEU A 288 -7.28 2.40 4.51
N MET A 289 -7.76 1.69 3.51
CA MET A 289 -8.84 0.70 3.55
C MET A 289 -8.45 -0.52 2.70
N HIS A 290 -9.29 -1.55 2.70
CA HIS A 290 -9.04 -2.79 1.95
C HIS A 290 -10.28 -3.16 1.13
N ASP A 291 -10.15 -3.17 -0.19
CA ASP A 291 -11.29 -3.43 -1.08
C ASP A 291 -11.64 -4.92 -1.21
N PHE A 292 -10.82 -5.82 -0.66
CA PHE A 292 -11.18 -7.23 -0.52
C PHE A 292 -12.18 -7.48 0.64
N GLN A 293 -12.37 -6.52 1.53
CA GLN A 293 -13.27 -6.63 2.68
C GLN A 293 -14.71 -6.29 2.29
N HIS A 294 -15.64 -7.22 2.59
CA HIS A 294 -17.06 -7.02 2.28
C HIS A 294 -17.65 -5.81 3.01
N ALA A 295 -17.36 -5.70 4.31
CA ALA A 295 -17.85 -4.57 5.12
C ALA A 295 -17.37 -3.21 4.61
N THR A 296 -16.17 -3.14 4.04
CA THR A 296 -15.66 -1.93 3.40
C THR A 296 -16.43 -1.59 2.13
N GLY A 297 -16.69 -2.60 1.27
CA GLY A 297 -17.50 -2.40 0.07
C GLY A 297 -18.90 -1.85 0.40
N GLU A 298 -19.56 -2.42 1.38
CA GLU A 298 -20.88 -1.97 1.86
C GLU A 298 -20.84 -0.60 2.54
N ALA A 299 -19.72 -0.24 3.20
CA ALA A 299 -19.56 1.03 3.90
C ALA A 299 -19.37 2.23 2.96
N MET A 300 -18.86 2.01 1.74
CA MET A 300 -18.42 3.07 0.85
C MET A 300 -19.49 4.14 0.54
N PRO A 301 -20.75 3.79 0.20
CA PRO A 301 -21.75 4.81 -0.09
C PRO A 301 -21.98 5.77 1.08
N GLU A 302 -22.07 5.24 2.30
CA GLU A 302 -22.28 6.03 3.50
C GLU A 302 -21.02 6.82 3.89
N LEU A 303 -19.84 6.23 3.76
CA LEU A 303 -18.57 6.92 4.01
C LEU A 303 -18.43 8.15 3.10
N LEU A 304 -18.66 8.00 1.80
CA LEU A 304 -18.58 9.10 0.83
C LEU A 304 -19.60 10.19 1.13
N ARG A 305 -20.82 9.82 1.54
CA ARG A 305 -21.86 10.76 1.98
C ARG A 305 -21.42 11.54 3.22
N GLN A 306 -20.81 10.87 4.22
CA GLN A 306 -20.33 11.54 5.43
C GLN A 306 -19.11 12.41 5.18
N LEU A 307 -18.20 11.99 4.29
CA LEU A 307 -17.08 12.83 3.85
C LEU A 307 -17.60 14.14 3.25
N LYS A 308 -18.59 14.08 2.34
CA LYS A 308 -19.23 15.26 1.77
C LYS A 308 -19.86 16.14 2.85
N ALA A 309 -20.67 15.57 3.73
CA ALA A 309 -21.34 16.29 4.83
C ALA A 309 -20.33 16.93 5.81
N GLY A 310 -19.18 16.30 6.02
CA GLY A 310 -18.10 16.82 6.86
C GLY A 310 -17.22 17.86 6.17
N GLY A 311 -17.51 18.21 4.92
CA GLY A 311 -16.75 19.18 4.14
C GLY A 311 -15.39 18.67 3.67
N TYR A 312 -15.18 17.36 3.66
CA TYR A 312 -13.96 16.76 3.11
C TYR A 312 -13.97 16.81 1.58
N LYS A 313 -12.77 16.86 1.03
CA LYS A 313 -12.52 16.98 -0.42
C LYS A 313 -11.61 15.85 -0.86
N ILE A 314 -11.99 15.13 -1.91
CA ILE A 314 -11.16 14.05 -2.42
C ILE A 314 -10.07 14.58 -3.32
N VAL A 315 -8.86 14.08 -3.09
CA VAL A 315 -7.67 14.30 -3.90
C VAL A 315 -7.26 12.99 -4.54
N HIS A 316 -7.03 13.01 -5.86
CA HIS A 316 -6.55 11.86 -6.59
C HIS A 316 -5.07 12.01 -6.91
N MET A 317 -4.29 10.98 -6.58
CA MET A 317 -2.86 10.91 -6.86
C MET A 317 -2.64 10.17 -8.18
N VAL A 318 -1.90 10.79 -9.09
CA VAL A 318 -1.49 10.17 -10.36
C VAL A 318 0.02 10.24 -10.51
N PRO A 319 0.67 9.27 -11.17
CA PRO A 319 2.10 9.36 -11.42
C PRO A 319 2.39 10.34 -12.55
N LYS A 320 3.55 11.00 -12.50
CA LYS A 320 4.09 11.78 -13.61
C LYS A 320 4.48 10.88 -14.80
N GLU A 321 5.10 9.76 -14.50
CA GLU A 321 5.50 8.76 -15.48
C GLU A 321 4.99 7.37 -15.04
N PRO A 322 4.61 6.51 -15.97
CA PRO A 322 4.21 5.14 -15.66
C PRO A 322 5.43 4.30 -15.26
N ILE A 323 5.16 3.16 -14.58
CA ILE A 323 6.20 2.21 -14.26
C ILE A 323 6.68 1.46 -15.52
N THR A 324 7.97 1.14 -15.55
CA THR A 324 8.55 0.20 -16.49
C THR A 324 8.82 -1.13 -15.78
N THR A 325 8.26 -2.21 -16.28
CA THR A 325 8.50 -3.56 -15.77
C THR A 325 9.89 -4.07 -16.15
N LEU A 326 10.36 -5.11 -15.48
CA LEU A 326 11.61 -5.78 -15.80
C LEU A 326 11.34 -7.13 -16.47
N ALA A 327 11.87 -7.34 -17.66
CA ALA A 327 11.62 -8.53 -18.51
C ALA A 327 11.78 -9.86 -17.76
N LYS A 328 12.79 -9.95 -16.89
CA LYS A 328 13.03 -11.13 -16.04
C LYS A 328 11.78 -11.50 -15.22
N TYR A 329 11.13 -10.53 -14.61
CA TYR A 329 9.98 -10.78 -13.73
C TYR A 329 8.70 -10.93 -14.54
N ASP A 330 8.61 -10.29 -15.70
CA ASP A 330 7.53 -10.52 -16.66
C ASP A 330 7.49 -11.98 -17.10
N GLU A 331 8.66 -12.58 -17.39
CA GLU A 331 8.78 -13.98 -17.74
C GLU A 331 8.40 -14.90 -16.58
N MET A 332 8.80 -14.54 -15.35
CA MET A 332 8.47 -15.31 -14.15
C MET A 332 6.94 -15.33 -13.88
N VAL A 333 6.27 -14.20 -14.05
CA VAL A 333 4.81 -14.12 -13.92
C VAL A 333 4.13 -14.97 -14.99
N ARG A 334 4.51 -14.81 -16.27
CA ARG A 334 3.96 -15.62 -17.37
C ARG A 334 4.18 -17.13 -17.18
N ALA A 335 5.32 -17.53 -16.61
CA ALA A 335 5.58 -18.93 -16.32
C ALA A 335 4.63 -19.49 -15.26
N ARG A 336 4.32 -18.71 -14.22
CA ARG A 336 3.35 -19.09 -13.17
C ARG A 336 1.93 -19.22 -13.71
N ASP A 337 1.49 -18.30 -14.57
CA ASP A 337 0.17 -18.37 -15.22
C ASP A 337 0.01 -19.61 -16.09
N LYS A 338 1.06 -20.00 -16.83
CA LYS A 338 1.04 -21.23 -17.62
C LYS A 338 0.86 -22.48 -16.75
N TYR A 339 1.46 -22.53 -15.56
CA TYR A 339 1.26 -23.63 -14.63
C TYR A 339 -0.17 -23.64 -14.06
N SER A 340 -0.75 -22.49 -13.77
CA SER A 340 -2.13 -22.37 -13.29
C SER A 340 -3.12 -22.82 -14.37
N THR A 341 -2.96 -22.38 -15.61
CA THR A 341 -3.83 -22.73 -16.72
C THR A 341 -3.66 -24.19 -17.18
N SER A 342 -2.45 -24.76 -17.09
CA SER A 342 -2.21 -26.16 -17.46
C SER A 342 -2.86 -27.17 -16.48
N ASN A 343 -2.97 -26.81 -15.20
CA ASN A 343 -3.69 -27.63 -14.21
C ASN A 343 -5.21 -27.58 -14.37
N ASN A 344 -5.75 -26.52 -14.96
CA ASN A 344 -7.18 -26.38 -15.26
C ASN A 344 -7.57 -26.82 -16.67
N ALA A 345 -6.58 -27.12 -17.55
CA ALA A 345 -6.81 -27.44 -18.95
C ALA A 345 -7.11 -28.93 -19.21
N ARG A 346 -7.28 -29.75 -18.17
CA ARG A 346 -7.85 -31.07 -18.37
C ARG A 346 -9.33 -30.93 -18.70
N SER A 347 -9.70 -31.30 -19.94
CA SER A 347 -11.13 -31.36 -20.30
C SER A 347 -11.85 -32.33 -19.35
N GLU A 348 -13.06 -32.00 -18.97
CA GLU A 348 -13.90 -32.86 -18.12
C GLU A 348 -13.94 -34.30 -18.66
N SER A 349 -14.02 -34.47 -19.98
CA SER A 349 -13.95 -35.75 -20.67
C SER A 349 -12.63 -36.53 -20.52
N SER A 350 -11.55 -35.86 -20.06
CA SER A 350 -10.27 -36.54 -19.80
C SER A 350 -10.13 -36.98 -18.32
N VAL A 351 -11.00 -36.50 -17.46
CA VAL A 351 -10.97 -36.77 -16.01
C VAL A 351 -12.17 -37.63 -15.59
N VAL A 352 -13.31 -37.46 -16.26
CA VAL A 352 -14.54 -38.19 -15.97
C VAL A 352 -14.91 -39.04 -17.20
N LYS A 353 -14.94 -40.37 -17.04
CA LYS A 353 -15.39 -41.31 -18.05
C LYS A 353 -16.66 -42.04 -17.54
N THR A 354 -17.75 -41.91 -18.27
CA THR A 354 -18.94 -42.74 -18.04
C THR A 354 -18.61 -44.20 -18.35
N ILE A 355 -18.79 -45.09 -17.38
CA ILE A 355 -18.42 -46.49 -17.52
C ILE A 355 -19.63 -47.31 -17.96
N SER A 356 -20.86 -46.88 -17.67
CA SER A 356 -22.13 -47.48 -18.15
C SER A 356 -23.28 -46.50 -17.94
N GLU A 357 -24.29 -46.58 -18.79
CA GLU A 357 -25.66 -46.16 -18.53
C GLU A 357 -26.54 -47.40 -18.33
#